data_3ddc9967abc4f123b37691d5f02d1673
#
_entry.id   3ddc9967abc4f123b37691d5f02d1673
#
_cell.length_a   1.000
_cell.length_b   1.000
_cell.length_c   1.000
_cell.angle_alpha   90.00
_cell.angle_beta   90.00
_cell.angle_gamma   90.00
#
_symmetry.space_group_name_H-M   'P 1'
#
loop_
_entity.id
_entity.type
_entity.pdbx_description
1 polymer ?
#
loop_
_entity_poly.entity_id
_entity_poly.type
_entity_poly.pdbx_seq_one_letter_code
_entity_poly.pdbx_strand_id
1 'polypeptide(L)' 'MTDTDKACENRLRREVGRQGYVLVKSRARDPRDLTHGGYQIVDPAHGGLVAGWGNANRGYALDLDDVEEWTEGEL' A
#
# COMPACT_ATOMS: atom_id res chain seq x y z
N MET A 1 -9.10 -9.35 -11.82
CA MET A 1 -8.98 -9.24 -10.35
C MET A 1 -10.16 -9.94 -9.69
N THR A 2 -9.92 -10.74 -8.69
CA THR A 2 -10.96 -11.48 -8.00
C THR A 2 -11.57 -10.67 -6.85
N ASP A 3 -12.76 -11.05 -6.42
CA ASP A 3 -13.41 -10.42 -5.27
C ASP A 3 -12.56 -10.59 -4.00
N THR A 4 -11.81 -11.69 -3.90
CA THR A 4 -10.93 -11.97 -2.78
C THR A 4 -9.83 -10.90 -2.64
N ASP A 5 -9.21 -10.50 -3.75
CA ASP A 5 -8.19 -9.46 -3.74
C ASP A 5 -8.76 -8.13 -3.29
N LYS A 6 -9.95 -7.79 -3.77
CA LYS A 6 -10.62 -6.54 -3.41
C LYS A 6 -11.01 -6.55 -1.93
N ALA A 7 -11.51 -7.67 -1.43
CA ALA A 7 -11.86 -7.80 -0.02
C ALA A 7 -10.62 -7.67 0.88
N CYS A 8 -9.51 -8.27 0.47
CA CYS A 8 -8.24 -8.17 1.18
C CYS A 8 -7.74 -6.73 1.20
N GLU A 9 -7.78 -6.05 0.05
CA GLU A 9 -7.39 -4.65 -0.04
C GLU A 9 -8.22 -3.77 0.91
N ASN A 10 -9.54 -3.97 0.91
CA ASN A 10 -10.43 -3.18 1.78
C ASN A 10 -10.14 -3.44 3.24
N ARG A 11 -9.89 -4.69 3.62
CA ARG A 11 -9.53 -5.05 4.99
C ARG A 11 -8.24 -4.37 5.42
N LEU A 12 -7.21 -4.46 4.59
CA LEU A 12 -5.91 -3.88 4.89
C LEU A 12 -5.97 -2.35 4.94
N ARG A 13 -6.79 -1.75 4.08
CA ARG A 13 -7.00 -0.30 4.10
C ARG A 13 -7.57 0.14 5.44
N ARG A 14 -8.49 -0.62 6.01
CA ARG A 14 -9.04 -0.33 7.34
C ARG A 14 -8.00 -0.55 8.44
N GLU A 15 -7.21 -1.62 8.34
CA GLU A 15 -6.16 -1.90 9.32
C GLU A 15 -5.12 -0.77 9.36
N VAL A 16 -4.68 -0.32 8.20
CA VAL A 16 -3.74 0.80 8.08
C VAL A 16 -4.35 2.07 8.68
N GLY A 17 -5.63 2.31 8.41
CA GLY A 17 -6.34 3.46 8.93
C GLY A 17 -6.45 3.48 10.45
N ARG A 18 -6.61 2.30 11.07
CA ARG A 18 -6.66 2.19 12.54
C ARG A 18 -5.36 2.62 13.19
N GLN A 19 -4.25 2.45 12.49
CA GLN A 19 -2.93 2.83 13.00
C GLN A 19 -2.60 4.31 12.74
N GLY A 20 -3.53 5.03 12.12
CA GLY A 20 -3.37 6.46 11.85
C GLY A 20 -2.70 6.77 10.52
N TYR A 21 -2.61 5.80 9.63
CA TYR A 21 -1.98 5.96 8.31
C TYR A 21 -2.97 5.76 7.19
N VAL A 22 -2.53 5.99 5.95
CA VAL A 22 -3.36 5.84 4.76
C VAL A 22 -2.66 4.90 3.77
N LEU A 23 -3.41 3.92 3.26
CA LEU A 23 -2.94 3.03 2.21
C LEU A 23 -3.27 3.66 0.86
N VAL A 24 -2.26 3.84 0.01
CA VAL A 24 -2.42 4.44 -1.32
C VAL A 24 -2.02 3.41 -2.37
N LYS A 25 -2.89 3.20 -3.33
CA LYS A 25 -2.61 2.31 -4.46
C LYS A 25 -2.08 3.12 -5.63
N SER A 26 -1.11 2.55 -6.35
CA SER A 26 -0.59 3.17 -7.58
C SER A 26 -1.72 3.35 -8.61
N ARG A 27 -1.69 4.48 -9.31
CA ARG A 27 -2.62 4.78 -10.39
C ARG A 27 -2.12 4.33 -11.76
N ALA A 28 -0.95 3.71 -11.80
CA ALA A 28 -0.37 3.23 -13.06
C ALA A 28 -1.28 2.20 -13.70
N ARG A 29 -1.65 2.41 -14.94
CA ARG A 29 -2.52 1.51 -15.70
C ARG A 29 -1.75 0.57 -16.61
N ASP A 30 -0.52 0.97 -16.98
CA ASP A 30 0.33 0.17 -17.84
C ASP A 30 0.97 -0.94 -17.01
N PRO A 31 0.72 -2.23 -17.36
CA PRO A 31 1.34 -3.34 -16.64
C PRO A 31 2.87 -3.33 -16.65
N ARG A 32 3.47 -2.57 -17.55
CA ARG A 32 4.94 -2.44 -17.64
C ARG A 32 5.49 -1.42 -16.66
N ASP A 33 4.64 -0.58 -16.07
CA ASP A 33 5.07 0.41 -15.09
C ASP A 33 5.53 -0.29 -13.82
N LEU A 34 6.66 0.16 -13.26
CA LEU A 34 7.23 -0.43 -12.06
C LEU A 34 6.29 -0.34 -10.85
N THR A 35 5.40 0.65 -10.85
CA THR A 35 4.47 0.85 -9.72
C THR A 35 3.13 0.16 -9.93
N HIS A 36 2.90 -0.45 -11.10
CA HIS A 36 1.62 -1.07 -11.42
C HIS A 36 1.23 -2.13 -10.37
N GLY A 37 0.04 -1.98 -9.81
CA GLY A 37 -0.45 -2.91 -8.80
C GLY A 37 0.20 -2.75 -7.43
N GLY A 38 1.09 -1.78 -7.25
CA GLY A 38 1.79 -1.55 -5.99
C GLY A 38 1.04 -0.63 -5.05
N TYR A 39 1.48 -0.62 -3.79
CA TYR A 39 0.89 0.17 -2.71
C TYR A 39 1.98 0.90 -1.95
N GLN A 40 1.58 1.96 -1.25
CA GLN A 40 2.44 2.64 -0.29
C GLN A 40 1.60 3.07 0.90
N ILE A 41 2.26 3.29 2.04
CA ILE A 41 1.62 3.71 3.28
C ILE A 41 2.15 5.10 3.62
N VAL A 42 1.23 6.04 3.85
CA VAL A 42 1.53 7.44 4.05
C VAL A 42 1.00 7.89 5.41
N ASP A 43 1.74 8.78 6.08
CA ASP A 43 1.30 9.43 7.30
C ASP A 43 0.56 10.72 6.91
N PRO A 44 -0.77 10.79 7.08
CA PRO A 44 -1.53 11.97 6.67
C PRO A 44 -1.23 13.20 7.53
N ALA A 45 -0.78 12.99 8.77
CA ALA A 45 -0.46 14.10 9.67
C ALA A 45 0.80 14.84 9.25
N HIS A 46 1.78 14.12 8.70
CA HIS A 46 3.06 14.68 8.28
C HIS A 46 3.23 14.72 6.76
N GLY A 47 2.32 14.08 6.03
CA GLY A 47 2.39 14.01 4.57
C GLY A 47 3.55 13.18 4.04
N GLY A 48 4.18 12.37 4.89
CA GLY A 48 5.36 11.60 4.55
C GLY A 48 5.07 10.14 4.24
N LEU A 49 5.97 9.54 3.46
CA LEU A 49 5.91 8.12 3.14
C LEU A 49 6.45 7.31 4.32
N VAL A 50 5.65 6.37 4.81
CA VAL A 50 6.00 5.49 5.93
C VAL A 50 6.60 4.19 5.42
N ALA A 51 6.01 3.62 4.37
CA ALA A 51 6.46 2.37 3.77
C ALA A 51 6.13 2.36 2.28
N GLY A 52 6.91 1.61 1.50
CA GLY A 52 6.69 1.51 0.06
C GLY A 52 7.77 2.18 -0.77
N TRP A 53 8.94 2.46 -0.17
CA TRP A 53 10.08 2.96 -0.93
C TRP A 53 10.57 1.90 -1.90
N GLY A 54 11.11 2.34 -3.01
CA GLY A 54 11.65 1.47 -4.02
C GLY A 54 11.18 1.87 -5.41
N ASN A 55 11.25 0.93 -6.35
CA ASN A 55 10.82 1.13 -7.73
C ASN A 55 11.44 2.39 -8.35
N ALA A 56 12.77 2.53 -8.25
CA ALA A 56 13.53 3.66 -8.80
C ALA A 56 13.04 5.00 -8.24
N ASN A 57 12.73 5.04 -6.95
CA ASN A 57 12.26 6.23 -6.21
C ASN A 57 10.84 6.67 -6.57
N ARG A 58 10.07 5.81 -7.22
CA ARG A 58 8.67 6.10 -7.55
C ARG A 58 7.71 5.74 -6.43
N GLY A 59 8.16 4.95 -5.46
CA GLY A 59 7.31 4.45 -4.39
C GLY A 59 6.43 3.28 -4.85
N TYR A 60 5.38 3.00 -4.10
CA TYR A 60 4.42 1.92 -4.40
C TYR A 60 5.10 0.55 -4.54
N ALA A 61 6.09 0.29 -3.68
CA ALA A 61 6.87 -0.94 -3.74
C ALA A 61 6.23 -2.12 -3.00
N LEU A 62 5.13 -1.90 -2.31
CA LEU A 62 4.45 -2.94 -1.54
C LEU A 62 3.38 -3.64 -2.36
N ASP A 63 3.22 -4.95 -2.14
CA ASP A 63 2.01 -5.67 -2.59
C ASP A 63 1.10 -5.88 -1.37
N LEU A 64 -0.02 -6.58 -1.56
CA LEU A 64 -0.96 -6.80 -0.46
C LEU A 64 -0.35 -7.63 0.67
N ASP A 65 0.50 -8.59 0.33
CA ASP A 65 1.18 -9.41 1.34
C ASP A 65 2.14 -8.56 2.17
N ASP A 66 2.85 -7.64 1.52
CA ASP A 66 3.75 -6.72 2.22
C ASP A 66 2.98 -5.79 3.15
N VAL A 67 1.83 -5.30 2.72
CA VAL A 67 0.98 -4.45 3.54
C VAL A 67 0.48 -5.22 4.76
N GLU A 68 0.09 -6.48 4.56
CA GLU A 68 -0.37 -7.32 5.65
C GLU A 68 0.74 -7.54 6.69
N GLU A 69 1.95 -7.84 6.25
CA GLU A 69 3.09 -7.96 7.15
C GLU A 69 3.37 -6.67 7.90
N TRP A 70 3.25 -5.54 7.21
CA TRP A 70 3.45 -4.25 7.84
C TRP A 70 2.43 -3.99 8.96
N THR A 71 1.15 -4.29 8.70
CA THR A 71 0.11 -4.08 9.72
C THR A 71 0.30 -4.98 10.93
N GLU A 72 0.74 -6.21 10.70
CA GLU A 72 1.02 -7.16 11.78
C GLU A 72 2.25 -6.77 12.58
N GLY A 73 3.28 -6.26 11.88
CA GLY A 73 4.52 -5.86 12.53
C GLY A 73 4.38 -4.62 13.42
N GLU A 74 3.44 -3.75 13.10
CA GLU A 74 3.20 -2.54 13.88
C GLU A 74 2.38 -2.80 15.16
N LEU A 75 1.81 -3.96 15.28
CA LEU A 75 1.10 -4.36 16.49
C LEU A 75 2.10 -4.92 17.50
#